data_ff27d6b12738179c5109798c95d3218b
#
_entry.id   ff27d6b12738179c5109798c95d3218b
#
_cell.length_a   1.000
_cell.length_b   1.000
_cell.length_c   1.000
_cell.angle_alpha   90.00
_cell.angle_beta   90.00
_cell.angle_gamma   90.00
#
_symmetry.space_group_name_H-M   'P 1'
#
loop_
_entity.id
_entity.type
_entity.pdbx_description
1 polymer ?
#
loop_
_entity_poly.entity_id
_entity_poly.type
_entity_poly.pdbx_seq_one_letter_code
_entity_poly.pdbx_strand_id
1 'polypeptide(L)'
;MIDFKQIAKDSQFYSFHNHTPFCDGNAPIEDFIVEAISSRFTHYGVSPHSPIPFFSSANMNREHVADYLTEMNRLKAEYGKQIHLFTSMEVDFLDEWGPSSPYFQNLPLDYRIGSVHFIPSFNSDEYVDIDGDFQNFSRKMKRYFEGDIERVVRSFYAQSEKMVEKGGFDIIGHFDKIGHNASLFCPGIEEQPWYARLVERLFEAIMDHHLVIEINTKKWVTDQRLFPHVRYFKMLKRYGAPVLFNSDAHFPQLINSGRMEAMHCYELA
;
A
#
# COMPACT_ATOMS: atom_id res chain seq x y z
N MET A 1 13.51 13.29 -8.95
CA MET A 1 12.83 12.70 -7.75
C MET A 1 11.50 13.42 -7.59
N ILE A 2 10.41 12.71 -7.37
CA ILE A 2 9.07 13.29 -7.19
C ILE A 2 9.01 13.96 -5.81
N ASP A 3 8.55 15.20 -5.76
CA ASP A 3 8.30 15.89 -4.48
C ASP A 3 6.84 15.66 -4.03
N PHE A 4 6.60 14.50 -3.43
CA PHE A 4 5.29 14.11 -2.93
C PHE A 4 4.73 15.10 -1.87
N LYS A 5 5.63 15.68 -1.05
CA LYS A 5 5.22 16.64 -0.01
C LYS A 5 4.68 17.91 -0.63
N GLN A 6 5.35 18.41 -1.68
CA GLN A 6 4.91 19.59 -2.39
C GLN A 6 3.60 19.33 -3.13
N ILE A 7 3.46 18.17 -3.81
CA ILE A 7 2.20 17.79 -4.49
C ILE A 7 1.04 17.75 -3.49
N ALA A 8 1.22 17.08 -2.35
CA ALA A 8 0.17 16.97 -1.32
C ALA A 8 -0.19 18.32 -0.68
N LYS A 9 0.76 19.27 -0.63
CA LYS A 9 0.52 20.62 -0.13
C LYS A 9 -0.23 21.49 -1.13
N ASP A 10 0.05 21.33 -2.42
CA ASP A 10 -0.47 22.19 -3.48
C ASP A 10 -1.85 21.74 -3.99
N SER A 11 -2.21 20.47 -3.80
CA SER A 11 -3.44 19.91 -4.35
C SER A 11 -3.97 18.76 -3.48
N GLN A 12 -5.30 18.62 -3.46
CA GLN A 12 -6.00 17.43 -2.95
C GLN A 12 -6.29 16.43 -4.08
N PHE A 13 -6.09 16.82 -5.33
CA PHE A 13 -6.43 16.07 -6.53
C PHE A 13 -5.21 15.29 -7.06
N TYR A 14 -4.78 14.30 -6.31
CA TYR A 14 -3.74 13.33 -6.68
C TYR A 14 -4.12 11.92 -6.19
N SER A 15 -3.56 10.89 -6.78
CA SER A 15 -3.52 9.55 -6.20
C SER A 15 -2.27 8.84 -6.73
N PHE A 16 -1.61 8.07 -5.86
CA PHE A 16 -0.38 7.35 -6.17
C PHE A 16 -0.49 5.84 -5.94
N HIS A 17 -1.68 5.34 -5.52
CA HIS A 17 -1.90 3.92 -5.28
C HIS A 17 -3.19 3.46 -5.95
N ASN A 18 -3.04 2.73 -7.06
CA ASN A 18 -4.15 2.22 -7.85
C ASN A 18 -3.74 0.95 -8.60
N HIS A 19 -4.69 0.02 -8.76
CA HIS A 19 -4.48 -1.28 -9.37
C HIS A 19 -4.98 -1.34 -10.82
N THR A 20 -4.58 -2.38 -11.54
CA THR A 20 -4.83 -2.52 -12.99
C THR A 20 -5.09 -3.98 -13.34
N PRO A 21 -5.59 -4.31 -14.55
CA PRO A 21 -5.75 -5.69 -14.99
C PRO A 21 -4.44 -6.48 -15.15
N PHE A 22 -3.28 -5.82 -15.05
CA PHE A 22 -2.00 -6.53 -14.95
C PHE A 22 -1.81 -7.23 -13.61
N CYS A 23 -2.60 -6.82 -12.60
CA CYS A 23 -2.75 -7.48 -11.30
C CYS A 23 -4.24 -7.80 -11.07
N ASP A 24 -4.84 -7.34 -10.00
CA ASP A 24 -6.23 -7.60 -9.62
C ASP A 24 -7.19 -6.42 -9.81
N GLY A 25 -6.78 -5.38 -10.50
CA GLY A 25 -7.65 -4.28 -10.91
C GLY A 25 -8.67 -4.71 -11.98
N ASN A 26 -9.81 -4.03 -12.03
CA ASN A 26 -10.98 -4.51 -12.76
C ASN A 26 -11.37 -3.65 -13.99
N ALA A 27 -10.46 -2.80 -14.49
CA ALA A 27 -10.69 -2.03 -15.71
C ALA A 27 -9.35 -1.66 -16.37
N PRO A 28 -9.31 -1.40 -17.70
CA PRO A 28 -8.12 -0.90 -18.38
C PRO A 28 -7.51 0.32 -17.67
N ILE A 29 -6.17 0.46 -17.73
CA ILE A 29 -5.48 1.62 -17.12
C ILE A 29 -6.05 2.94 -17.64
N GLU A 30 -6.38 2.97 -18.92
CA GLU A 30 -6.94 4.15 -19.60
C GLU A 30 -8.23 4.64 -18.95
N ASP A 31 -9.12 3.73 -18.53
CA ASP A 31 -10.39 4.09 -17.86
C ASP A 31 -10.13 4.79 -16.52
N PHE A 32 -9.11 4.37 -15.77
CA PHE A 32 -8.69 5.05 -14.53
C PHE A 32 -8.13 6.44 -14.81
N ILE A 33 -7.35 6.60 -15.90
CA ILE A 33 -6.78 7.90 -16.29
C ILE A 33 -7.88 8.86 -16.73
N VAL A 34 -8.83 8.39 -17.54
CA VAL A 34 -9.99 9.18 -17.99
C VAL A 34 -10.84 9.63 -16.80
N GLU A 35 -11.09 8.72 -15.84
CA GLU A 35 -11.79 9.06 -14.60
C GLU A 35 -10.99 10.06 -13.75
N ALA A 36 -9.66 9.91 -13.65
CA ALA A 36 -8.82 10.85 -12.92
C ALA A 36 -8.87 12.26 -13.53
N ILE A 37 -8.83 12.37 -14.88
CA ILE A 37 -8.96 13.65 -15.59
C ILE A 37 -10.35 14.25 -15.34
N SER A 38 -11.41 13.45 -15.46
CA SER A 38 -12.80 13.92 -15.24
C SER A 38 -13.02 14.40 -13.80
N SER A 39 -12.36 13.75 -12.84
CA SER A 39 -12.34 14.09 -11.41
C SER A 39 -11.31 15.19 -11.06
N ARG A 40 -10.69 15.84 -12.07
CA ARG A 40 -9.74 16.96 -11.94
C ARG A 40 -8.44 16.61 -11.19
N PHE A 41 -8.03 15.37 -11.20
CA PHE A 41 -6.72 15.00 -10.66
C PHE A 41 -5.61 15.66 -11.49
N THR A 42 -4.60 16.17 -10.80
CA THR A 42 -3.42 16.79 -11.41
C THR A 42 -2.25 15.82 -11.52
N HIS A 43 -2.17 14.86 -10.59
CA HIS A 43 -1.12 13.86 -10.50
C HIS A 43 -1.75 12.48 -10.28
N TYR A 44 -1.36 11.51 -11.09
CA TYR A 44 -1.91 10.16 -11.00
C TYR A 44 -0.81 9.11 -11.20
N GLY A 45 -0.62 8.27 -10.21
CA GLY A 45 0.33 7.17 -10.26
C GLY A 45 -0.39 5.84 -10.40
N VAL A 46 0.09 5.00 -11.30
CA VAL A 46 -0.40 3.63 -11.51
C VAL A 46 0.58 2.68 -10.86
N SER A 47 0.13 1.86 -9.91
CA SER A 47 0.97 1.06 -9.03
C SER A 47 0.44 -0.36 -8.81
N PRO A 48 0.30 -1.18 -9.87
CA PRO A 48 -0.18 -2.55 -9.72
C PRO A 48 0.71 -3.35 -8.76
N HIS A 49 0.14 -4.40 -8.13
CA HIS A 49 0.91 -5.36 -7.37
C HIS A 49 2.05 -5.94 -8.20
N SER A 50 3.24 -5.92 -7.64
CA SER A 50 4.46 -6.39 -8.30
C SER A 50 4.47 -7.90 -8.52
N PRO A 51 5.28 -8.43 -9.43
CA PRO A 51 5.58 -9.85 -9.48
C PRO A 51 6.19 -10.35 -8.18
N ILE A 52 5.83 -11.57 -7.77
CA ILE A 52 6.44 -12.31 -6.67
C ILE A 52 6.94 -13.67 -7.15
N PRO A 53 7.83 -14.37 -6.42
CA PRO A 53 8.49 -15.59 -6.89
C PRO A 53 7.61 -16.86 -6.83
N PHE A 54 6.33 -16.74 -6.48
CA PHE A 54 5.36 -17.81 -6.46
C PHE A 54 4.02 -17.33 -7.04
N PHE A 55 3.10 -18.26 -7.29
CA PHE A 55 1.79 -17.90 -7.85
C PHE A 55 0.91 -17.16 -6.83
N SER A 56 0.36 -16.04 -7.26
CA SER A 56 -0.68 -15.28 -6.57
C SER A 56 -1.67 -14.74 -7.61
N SER A 57 -2.96 -14.84 -7.33
CA SER A 57 -3.99 -14.28 -8.21
C SER A 57 -4.11 -12.76 -8.15
N ALA A 58 -3.52 -12.12 -7.15
CA ALA A 58 -3.53 -10.67 -7.00
C ALA A 58 -2.32 -10.01 -7.66
N ASN A 59 -1.18 -10.71 -7.74
CA ASN A 59 0.07 -10.12 -8.22
C ASN A 59 0.23 -10.25 -9.74
N MET A 60 0.92 -9.27 -10.33
CA MET A 60 1.29 -9.30 -11.75
C MET A 60 2.18 -10.48 -12.05
N ASN A 61 1.94 -11.17 -13.19
CA ASN A 61 2.91 -12.13 -13.70
C ASN A 61 4.16 -11.43 -14.23
N ARG A 62 5.33 -11.99 -13.97
CA ARG A 62 6.62 -11.39 -14.35
C ARG A 62 6.74 -11.15 -15.86
N GLU A 63 6.14 -12.00 -16.67
CA GLU A 63 6.11 -11.89 -18.14
C GLU A 63 5.33 -10.67 -18.64
N HIS A 64 4.37 -10.15 -17.87
CA HIS A 64 3.56 -8.99 -18.24
C HIS A 64 4.18 -7.64 -17.86
N VAL A 65 5.33 -7.62 -17.18
CA VAL A 65 5.97 -6.36 -16.76
C VAL A 65 6.35 -5.49 -17.96
N ALA A 66 6.86 -6.08 -19.05
CA ALA A 66 7.20 -5.34 -20.26
C ALA A 66 5.97 -4.73 -20.94
N ASP A 67 4.86 -5.46 -20.96
CA ASP A 67 3.59 -4.98 -21.53
C ASP A 67 3.02 -3.83 -20.71
N TYR A 68 3.04 -3.96 -19.37
CA TYR A 68 2.65 -2.89 -18.45
C TYR A 68 3.46 -1.59 -18.68
N LEU A 69 4.78 -1.69 -18.77
CA LEU A 69 5.65 -0.54 -19.00
C LEU A 69 5.41 0.09 -20.38
N THR A 70 5.16 -0.74 -21.41
CA THR A 70 4.84 -0.29 -22.76
C THR A 70 3.52 0.48 -22.76
N GLU A 71 2.48 -0.05 -22.11
CA GLU A 71 1.18 0.60 -22.00
C GLU A 71 1.26 1.92 -21.22
N MET A 72 2.00 1.96 -20.13
CA MET A 72 2.22 3.21 -19.39
C MET A 72 2.92 4.29 -20.24
N ASN A 73 3.91 3.90 -21.05
CA ASN A 73 4.57 4.84 -21.96
C ASN A 73 3.61 5.38 -23.03
N ARG A 74 2.74 4.53 -23.59
CA ARG A 74 1.68 4.93 -24.52
C ARG A 74 0.75 5.97 -23.88
N LEU A 75 0.24 5.66 -22.70
CA LEU A 75 -0.71 6.51 -21.97
C LEU A 75 -0.09 7.84 -21.53
N LYS A 76 1.18 7.84 -21.10
CA LYS A 76 1.92 9.08 -20.82
C LYS A 76 2.06 9.97 -22.06
N ALA A 77 2.31 9.38 -23.23
CA ALA A 77 2.40 10.14 -24.47
C ALA A 77 1.04 10.75 -24.86
N GLU A 78 -0.06 10.03 -24.64
CA GLU A 78 -1.41 10.44 -25.02
C GLU A 78 -2.00 11.47 -24.05
N TYR A 79 -1.92 11.23 -22.75
CA TYR A 79 -2.60 12.01 -21.70
C TYR A 79 -1.69 12.97 -20.94
N GLY A 80 -0.37 12.93 -21.12
CA GLY A 80 0.60 13.69 -20.35
C GLY A 80 0.50 15.22 -20.45
N LYS A 81 -0.28 15.75 -21.40
CA LYS A 81 -0.61 17.19 -21.47
C LYS A 81 -1.81 17.58 -20.57
N GLN A 82 -2.59 16.60 -20.13
CA GLN A 82 -3.80 16.80 -19.36
C GLN A 82 -3.60 16.49 -17.87
N ILE A 83 -2.73 15.51 -17.58
CA ILE A 83 -2.47 15.02 -16.22
C ILE A 83 -1.03 14.52 -16.11
N HIS A 84 -0.37 14.74 -14.95
CA HIS A 84 0.94 14.15 -14.69
C HIS A 84 0.79 12.67 -14.33
N LEU A 85 1.24 11.78 -15.23
CA LEU A 85 1.17 10.32 -15.05
C LEU A 85 2.49 9.76 -14.57
N PHE A 86 2.43 8.86 -13.59
CA PHE A 86 3.59 8.17 -13.04
C PHE A 86 3.43 6.65 -13.16
N THR A 87 4.52 5.99 -13.51
CA THR A 87 4.63 4.52 -13.57
C THR A 87 5.24 4.01 -12.28
N SER A 88 4.55 3.11 -11.59
CA SER A 88 5.01 2.57 -10.32
C SER A 88 4.65 1.09 -10.18
N MET A 89 4.99 0.51 -9.06
CA MET A 89 4.48 -0.77 -8.57
C MET A 89 4.32 -0.69 -7.06
N GLU A 90 3.28 -1.36 -6.54
CA GLU A 90 3.23 -1.75 -5.15
C GLU A 90 4.04 -3.04 -5.00
N VAL A 91 5.22 -2.91 -4.38
CA VAL A 91 6.19 -3.99 -4.30
C VAL A 91 6.07 -4.73 -2.98
N ASP A 92 5.70 -6.01 -3.07
CA ASP A 92 5.68 -6.91 -1.92
C ASP A 92 7.06 -7.18 -1.38
N PHE A 93 7.19 -7.20 -0.04
CA PHE A 93 8.42 -7.57 0.64
C PHE A 93 8.38 -9.03 1.13
N LEU A 94 9.33 -9.82 0.65
CA LEU A 94 9.52 -11.24 0.96
C LEU A 94 11.03 -11.49 1.21
N ASP A 95 11.56 -11.07 2.34
CA ASP A 95 12.97 -11.18 2.73
C ASP A 95 14.00 -10.96 1.59
N GLU A 96 14.20 -11.92 0.68
CA GLU A 96 15.14 -11.83 -0.45
C GLU A 96 14.53 -11.23 -1.73
N TRP A 97 13.22 -11.00 -1.75
CA TRP A 97 12.49 -10.39 -2.85
C TRP A 97 11.68 -9.20 -2.35
N GLY A 98 12.07 -8.00 -2.75
CA GLY A 98 11.43 -6.77 -2.28
C GLY A 98 11.91 -5.52 -3.00
N PRO A 99 11.47 -4.35 -2.58
CA PRO A 99 11.74 -3.09 -3.27
C PRO A 99 13.22 -2.83 -3.54
N SER A 100 14.12 -3.19 -2.62
CA SER A 100 15.57 -3.00 -2.75
C SER A 100 16.26 -4.01 -3.67
N SER A 101 15.55 -5.04 -4.14
CA SER A 101 16.17 -6.03 -5.02
C SER A 101 16.61 -5.42 -6.36
N PRO A 102 17.72 -5.90 -6.96
CA PRO A 102 18.18 -5.42 -8.25
C PRO A 102 17.10 -5.52 -9.35
N TYR A 103 16.20 -6.47 -9.24
CA TYR A 103 15.09 -6.62 -10.19
C TYR A 103 14.24 -5.35 -10.24
N PHE A 104 13.71 -4.89 -9.09
CA PHE A 104 12.85 -3.70 -9.07
C PHE A 104 13.64 -2.40 -9.21
N GLN A 105 14.88 -2.34 -8.73
CA GLN A 105 15.71 -1.14 -8.86
C GLN A 105 16.10 -0.83 -10.31
N ASN A 106 16.20 -1.84 -11.18
CA ASN A 106 16.50 -1.68 -12.60
C ASN A 106 15.28 -1.42 -13.48
N LEU A 107 14.05 -1.54 -12.96
CA LEU A 107 12.85 -1.19 -13.71
C LEU A 107 12.71 0.34 -13.80
N PRO A 108 12.26 0.88 -14.97
CA PRO A 108 12.06 2.31 -15.18
C PRO A 108 10.78 2.80 -14.49
N LEU A 109 10.70 2.65 -13.19
CA LEU A 109 9.61 3.14 -12.35
C LEU A 109 9.93 4.55 -11.84
N ASP A 110 8.93 5.42 -11.84
CA ASP A 110 9.07 6.79 -11.32
C ASP A 110 9.18 6.81 -9.79
N TYR A 111 8.49 5.89 -9.12
CA TYR A 111 8.54 5.65 -7.67
C TYR A 111 8.14 4.19 -7.36
N ARG A 112 8.26 3.79 -6.09
CA ARG A 112 7.85 2.47 -5.59
C ARG A 112 7.08 2.62 -4.29
N ILE A 113 6.01 1.83 -4.13
CA ILE A 113 5.33 1.64 -2.86
C ILE A 113 5.86 0.32 -2.27
N GLY A 114 6.32 0.33 -1.03
CA GLY A 114 6.69 -0.89 -0.31
C GLY A 114 5.54 -1.36 0.57
N SER A 115 5.15 -2.63 0.45
CA SER A 115 4.03 -3.22 1.19
C SER A 115 4.35 -4.62 1.68
N VAL A 116 3.68 -5.04 2.76
CA VAL A 116 3.74 -6.40 3.29
C VAL A 116 2.34 -7.00 3.24
N HIS A 117 2.10 -7.89 2.28
CA HIS A 117 0.85 -8.68 2.19
C HIS A 117 1.06 -10.13 2.59
N PHE A 118 2.30 -10.59 2.63
CA PHE A 118 2.65 -11.98 2.93
C PHE A 118 3.62 -12.05 4.10
N ILE A 119 3.41 -13.02 4.98
CA ILE A 119 4.37 -13.35 6.04
C ILE A 119 4.74 -14.83 5.99
N PRO A 120 5.92 -15.24 6.52
CA PRO A 120 6.26 -16.64 6.62
C PRO A 120 5.23 -17.43 7.43
N SER A 121 4.84 -18.59 6.93
CA SER A 121 4.05 -19.58 7.66
C SER A 121 4.79 -20.05 8.93
N PHE A 122 4.06 -20.51 9.95
CA PHE A 122 4.68 -21.04 11.18
C PHE A 122 4.93 -22.54 11.13
N ASN A 123 4.41 -23.20 10.11
CA ASN A 123 4.47 -24.67 9.98
C ASN A 123 4.90 -25.16 8.58
N SER A 124 5.33 -24.25 7.71
CA SER A 124 5.91 -24.58 6.39
C SER A 124 6.86 -23.46 5.94
N ASP A 125 7.60 -23.70 4.85
CA ASP A 125 8.51 -22.70 4.25
C ASP A 125 7.77 -21.73 3.29
N GLU A 126 6.44 -21.70 3.32
CA GLU A 126 5.64 -20.87 2.44
C GLU A 126 5.43 -19.47 3.03
N TYR A 127 5.33 -18.48 2.14
CA TYR A 127 4.75 -17.18 2.46
C TYR A 127 3.23 -17.26 2.29
N VAL A 128 2.49 -16.71 3.24
CA VAL A 128 1.03 -16.75 3.27
C VAL A 128 0.50 -15.32 3.30
N ASP A 129 -0.40 -15.03 2.36
CA ASP A 129 -1.14 -13.79 2.31
C ASP A 129 -2.02 -13.63 3.56
N ILE A 130 -1.88 -12.48 4.23
CA ILE A 130 -2.60 -12.09 5.44
C ILE A 130 -3.65 -11.01 5.20
N ASP A 131 -3.82 -10.62 3.94
CA ASP A 131 -4.81 -9.64 3.50
C ASP A 131 -6.13 -10.30 3.06
N GLY A 132 -7.00 -9.50 2.45
CA GLY A 132 -8.29 -9.93 1.92
C GLY A 132 -9.42 -9.97 2.95
N ASP A 133 -10.42 -10.79 2.68
CA ASP A 133 -11.59 -10.92 3.54
C ASP A 133 -11.30 -11.69 4.84
N PHE A 134 -12.05 -11.37 5.88
CA PHE A 134 -11.87 -11.94 7.21
C PHE A 134 -12.11 -13.47 7.26
N GLN A 135 -13.01 -14.01 6.43
CA GLN A 135 -13.27 -15.45 6.45
C GLN A 135 -12.05 -16.23 5.92
N ASN A 136 -11.43 -15.71 4.85
CA ASN A 136 -10.19 -16.25 4.32
C ASN A 136 -9.04 -16.12 5.29
N PHE A 137 -8.86 -14.93 5.88
CA PHE A 137 -7.89 -14.70 6.94
C PHE A 137 -8.05 -15.68 8.10
N SER A 138 -9.27 -15.86 8.62
CA SER A 138 -9.56 -16.78 9.73
C SER A 138 -9.25 -18.26 9.39
N ARG A 139 -9.45 -18.68 8.13
CA ARG A 139 -9.04 -20.02 7.68
C ARG A 139 -7.52 -20.18 7.65
N LYS A 140 -6.81 -19.14 7.15
CA LYS A 140 -5.34 -19.11 7.11
C LYS A 140 -4.73 -19.12 8.52
N MET A 141 -5.32 -18.39 9.47
CA MET A 141 -4.92 -18.41 10.87
C MET A 141 -4.83 -19.84 11.44
N LYS A 142 -5.85 -20.68 11.18
CA LYS A 142 -5.87 -22.07 11.64
C LYS A 142 -4.89 -22.96 10.88
N ARG A 143 -4.78 -22.76 9.57
CA ARG A 143 -4.01 -23.65 8.70
C ARG A 143 -2.50 -23.42 8.76
N TYR A 144 -2.07 -22.16 8.81
CA TYR A 144 -0.68 -21.78 8.63
C TYR A 144 -0.05 -21.10 9.84
N PHE A 145 -0.87 -20.61 10.77
CA PHE A 145 -0.42 -19.75 11.87
C PHE A 145 -0.78 -20.28 13.25
N GLU A 146 -1.20 -21.56 13.36
CA GLU A 146 -1.52 -22.23 14.62
C GLU A 146 -2.57 -21.50 15.48
N GLY A 147 -3.32 -20.55 14.88
CA GLY A 147 -4.26 -19.70 15.58
C GLY A 147 -3.63 -18.58 16.43
N ASP A 148 -2.30 -18.43 16.38
CA ASP A 148 -1.56 -17.44 17.19
C ASP A 148 -1.54 -16.06 16.50
N ILE A 149 -2.57 -15.26 16.76
CA ILE A 149 -2.73 -13.93 16.19
C ILE A 149 -1.65 -12.93 16.66
N GLU A 150 -1.18 -13.04 17.91
CA GLU A 150 -0.10 -12.17 18.41
C GLU A 150 1.18 -12.40 17.62
N ARG A 151 1.54 -13.67 17.38
CA ARG A 151 2.72 -14.01 16.59
C ARG A 151 2.57 -13.55 15.14
N VAL A 152 1.37 -13.61 14.54
CA VAL A 152 1.09 -13.09 13.18
C VAL A 152 1.32 -11.58 13.13
N VAL A 153 0.77 -10.82 14.08
CA VAL A 153 0.97 -9.37 14.15
C VAL A 153 2.46 -9.03 14.32
N ARG A 154 3.16 -9.72 15.23
CA ARG A 154 4.61 -9.53 15.41
C ARG A 154 5.41 -9.85 14.15
N SER A 155 5.03 -10.90 13.42
CA SER A 155 5.68 -11.27 12.16
C SER A 155 5.46 -10.21 11.07
N PHE A 156 4.25 -9.66 10.96
CA PHE A 156 3.94 -8.56 10.04
C PHE A 156 4.82 -7.32 10.31
N TYR A 157 4.88 -6.86 11.57
CA TYR A 157 5.70 -5.69 11.91
C TYR A 157 7.20 -5.96 11.74
N ALA A 158 7.66 -7.17 12.06
CA ALA A 158 9.05 -7.55 11.82
C ALA A 158 9.42 -7.55 10.32
N GLN A 159 8.52 -8.01 9.46
CA GLN A 159 8.73 -7.92 8.01
C GLN A 159 8.68 -6.47 7.51
N SER A 160 7.78 -5.66 8.05
CA SER A 160 7.69 -4.24 7.70
C SER A 160 8.95 -3.46 8.12
N GLU A 161 9.49 -3.72 9.32
CA GLU A 161 10.75 -3.14 9.79
C GLU A 161 11.91 -3.54 8.87
N LYS A 162 12.05 -4.84 8.54
CA LYS A 162 13.08 -5.32 7.60
C LYS A 162 12.95 -4.65 6.21
N MET A 163 11.73 -4.47 5.72
CA MET A 163 11.48 -3.76 4.45
C MET A 163 12.00 -2.33 4.50
N VAL A 164 11.68 -1.61 5.58
CA VAL A 164 12.14 -0.23 5.80
C VAL A 164 13.66 -0.16 5.88
N GLU A 165 14.29 -1.05 6.67
CA GLU A 165 15.75 -1.13 6.80
C GLU A 165 16.46 -1.42 5.46
N LYS A 166 15.89 -2.30 4.63
CA LYS A 166 16.45 -2.61 3.30
C LYS A 166 16.20 -1.47 2.30
N GLY A 167 15.15 -0.67 2.46
CA GLY A 167 14.84 0.48 1.64
C GLY A 167 14.50 0.16 0.18
N GLY A 168 14.78 1.10 -0.72
CA GLY A 168 14.57 0.94 -2.16
C GLY A 168 13.16 1.31 -2.63
N PHE A 169 12.39 2.03 -1.82
CA PHE A 169 11.06 2.52 -2.13
C PHE A 169 10.84 3.93 -1.54
N ASP A 170 9.78 4.60 -1.98
CA ASP A 170 9.50 6.01 -1.70
C ASP A 170 8.32 6.18 -0.73
N ILE A 171 7.31 5.33 -0.86
CA ILE A 171 6.06 5.37 -0.10
C ILE A 171 5.89 4.05 0.63
N ILE A 172 5.64 4.09 1.95
CA ILE A 172 5.19 2.90 2.66
C ILE A 172 3.66 2.79 2.55
N GLY A 173 3.20 1.69 1.96
CA GLY A 173 1.78 1.37 1.84
C GLY A 173 1.19 0.94 3.18
N HIS A 174 -0.04 1.34 3.48
CA HIS A 174 -0.92 0.88 4.57
C HIS A 174 -0.23 0.13 5.74
N PHE A 175 0.77 0.74 6.37
CA PHE A 175 1.75 0.11 7.27
C PHE A 175 1.15 -0.55 8.54
N ASP A 176 -0.14 -0.37 8.84
CA ASP A 176 -0.84 -1.04 9.95
C ASP A 176 -1.99 -1.95 9.46
N LYS A 177 -1.99 -2.35 8.19
CA LYS A 177 -3.08 -3.09 7.54
C LYS A 177 -3.50 -4.36 8.29
N ILE A 178 -2.56 -5.07 8.91
CA ILE A 178 -2.82 -6.25 9.72
C ILE A 178 -3.83 -5.99 10.85
N GLY A 179 -3.89 -4.76 11.39
CA GLY A 179 -4.76 -4.38 12.49
C GLY A 179 -6.23 -4.61 12.23
N HIS A 180 -6.68 -4.46 10.97
CA HIS A 180 -8.07 -4.71 10.61
C HIS A 180 -8.48 -6.17 10.85
N ASN A 181 -7.84 -7.11 10.18
CA ASN A 181 -8.14 -8.54 10.33
C ASN A 181 -7.81 -9.07 11.74
N ALA A 182 -6.72 -8.56 12.34
CA ALA A 182 -6.36 -8.93 13.71
C ALA A 182 -7.43 -8.51 14.74
N SER A 183 -8.00 -7.32 14.62
CA SER A 183 -9.06 -6.83 15.50
C SER A 183 -10.38 -7.58 15.33
N LEU A 184 -10.68 -8.05 14.11
CA LEU A 184 -11.83 -8.92 13.88
C LEU A 184 -11.61 -10.33 14.45
N PHE A 185 -10.38 -10.83 14.46
CA PHE A 185 -10.02 -12.14 14.99
C PHE A 185 -9.91 -12.14 16.51
N CYS A 186 -9.34 -11.09 17.08
CA CYS A 186 -9.16 -10.88 18.53
C CYS A 186 -9.51 -9.43 18.90
N PRO A 187 -10.77 -9.13 19.24
CA PRO A 187 -11.18 -7.79 19.64
C PRO A 187 -10.33 -7.25 20.80
N GLY A 188 -9.90 -5.98 20.67
CA GLY A 188 -9.04 -5.32 21.68
C GLY A 188 -7.55 -5.59 21.51
N ILE A 189 -7.11 -6.29 20.47
CA ILE A 189 -5.68 -6.57 20.23
C ILE A 189 -4.87 -5.30 19.99
N GLU A 190 -5.43 -4.30 19.29
CA GLU A 190 -4.78 -3.02 19.03
C GLU A 190 -4.65 -2.11 20.27
N GLU A 191 -5.38 -2.39 21.35
CA GLU A 191 -5.26 -1.71 22.64
C GLU A 191 -4.14 -2.28 23.51
N GLN A 192 -3.54 -3.41 23.12
CA GLN A 192 -2.47 -4.03 23.89
C GLN A 192 -1.20 -3.19 23.88
N PRO A 193 -0.53 -3.00 25.04
CA PRO A 193 0.70 -2.18 25.08
C PRO A 193 1.83 -2.71 24.19
N TRP A 194 1.88 -4.02 23.95
CA TRP A 194 2.87 -4.61 23.02
C TRP A 194 2.58 -4.25 21.57
N TYR A 195 1.29 -4.12 21.17
CA TYR A 195 0.89 -3.72 19.82
C TYR A 195 1.31 -2.27 19.56
N ALA A 196 0.99 -1.37 20.48
CA ALA A 196 1.39 0.04 20.37
C ALA A 196 2.91 0.19 20.19
N ARG A 197 3.71 -0.57 20.94
CA ARG A 197 5.18 -0.54 20.80
C ARG A 197 5.67 -1.02 19.45
N LEU A 198 5.00 -1.97 18.80
CA LEU A 198 5.34 -2.39 17.44
C LEU A 198 5.09 -1.28 16.42
N VAL A 199 3.94 -0.63 16.53
CA VAL A 199 3.59 0.52 15.67
C VAL A 199 4.58 1.66 15.85
N GLU A 200 4.90 2.03 17.09
CA GLU A 200 5.85 3.10 17.42
C GLU A 200 7.24 2.81 16.82
N ARG A 201 7.75 1.60 16.99
CA ARG A 201 9.06 1.21 16.43
C ARG A 201 9.09 1.30 14.91
N LEU A 202 8.07 0.74 14.25
CA LEU A 202 7.99 0.82 12.78
C LEU A 202 7.88 2.28 12.34
N PHE A 203 7.09 3.09 13.03
CA PHE A 203 6.94 4.51 12.72
C PHE A 203 8.29 5.26 12.87
N GLU A 204 9.05 5.02 13.93
CA GLU A 204 10.39 5.60 14.11
C GLU A 204 11.31 5.22 12.95
N ALA A 205 11.35 3.94 12.55
CA ALA A 205 12.13 3.48 11.40
C ALA A 205 11.69 4.17 10.09
N ILE A 206 10.38 4.34 9.85
CA ILE A 206 9.84 5.05 8.69
C ILE A 206 10.35 6.50 8.64
N MET A 207 10.33 7.18 9.79
CA MET A 207 10.78 8.58 9.89
C MET A 207 12.31 8.71 9.69
N ASP A 208 13.09 7.80 10.25
CA ASP A 208 14.55 7.76 10.11
C ASP A 208 14.98 7.52 8.65
N HIS A 209 14.20 6.75 7.90
CA HIS A 209 14.42 6.50 6.48
C HIS A 209 13.76 7.53 5.54
N HIS A 210 13.14 8.59 6.10
CA HIS A 210 12.52 9.69 5.34
C HIS A 210 11.44 9.27 4.34
N LEU A 211 10.76 8.16 4.59
CA LEU A 211 9.72 7.64 3.72
C LEU A 211 8.44 8.49 3.80
N VAL A 212 7.67 8.47 2.72
CA VAL A 212 6.33 9.04 2.71
C VAL A 212 5.33 7.98 3.20
N ILE A 213 4.43 8.38 4.08
CA ILE A 213 3.41 7.49 4.66
C ILE A 213 2.14 7.58 3.84
N GLU A 214 1.64 6.45 3.41
CA GLU A 214 0.30 6.37 2.85
C GLU A 214 -0.76 6.39 3.94
N ILE A 215 -1.78 7.22 3.79
CA ILE A 215 -3.09 7.07 4.44
C ILE A 215 -4.01 6.45 3.40
N ASN A 216 -4.22 5.14 3.52
CA ASN A 216 -4.99 4.33 2.59
C ASN A 216 -6.45 4.28 3.01
N THR A 217 -7.35 4.50 2.05
CA THR A 217 -8.79 4.66 2.32
C THR A 217 -9.65 3.52 1.77
N LYS A 218 -9.05 2.45 1.25
CA LYS A 218 -9.74 1.31 0.63
C LYS A 218 -10.89 0.75 1.46
N LYS A 219 -10.71 0.71 2.78
CA LYS A 219 -11.70 0.15 3.73
C LYS A 219 -12.59 1.21 4.40
N TRP A 220 -12.47 2.48 4.01
CA TRP A 220 -13.24 3.54 4.65
C TRP A 220 -14.76 3.39 4.46
N VAL A 221 -15.19 3.17 3.22
CA VAL A 221 -16.63 3.11 2.88
C VAL A 221 -17.31 1.88 3.48
N THR A 222 -16.61 0.74 3.53
CA THR A 222 -17.17 -0.53 4.00
C THR A 222 -17.06 -0.72 5.51
N ASP A 223 -15.92 -0.35 6.10
CA ASP A 223 -15.56 -0.73 7.46
C ASP A 223 -15.21 0.49 8.34
N GLN A 224 -15.31 1.72 7.82
CA GLN A 224 -14.88 2.96 8.48
C GLN A 224 -13.42 2.87 8.98
N ARG A 225 -12.59 2.14 8.23
CA ARG A 225 -11.19 1.89 8.58
C ARG A 225 -10.26 2.58 7.60
N LEU A 226 -9.29 3.32 8.15
CA LEU A 226 -8.14 3.87 7.44
C LEU A 226 -6.87 3.09 7.81
N PHE A 227 -5.88 3.11 6.93
CA PHE A 227 -4.55 2.56 7.18
C PHE A 227 -3.50 3.64 6.94
N PRO A 228 -2.81 4.14 8.00
CA PRO A 228 -2.96 3.72 9.40
C PRO A 228 -4.28 4.19 10.01
N HIS A 229 -4.69 3.48 11.08
CA HIS A 229 -5.87 3.80 11.85
C HIS A 229 -5.83 5.25 12.37
N VAL A 230 -6.99 5.93 12.41
CA VAL A 230 -7.13 7.34 12.84
C VAL A 230 -6.50 7.63 14.21
N ARG A 231 -6.39 6.63 15.10
CA ARG A 231 -5.74 6.76 16.41
C ARG A 231 -4.27 7.22 16.31
N TYR A 232 -3.62 6.98 15.17
CA TYR A 232 -2.22 7.34 14.94
C TYR A 232 -2.04 8.72 14.31
N PHE A 233 -3.10 9.40 13.89
CA PHE A 233 -3.01 10.69 13.19
C PHE A 233 -2.34 11.78 14.04
N LYS A 234 -2.63 11.83 15.35
CA LYS A 234 -1.93 12.75 16.26
C LYS A 234 -0.41 12.51 16.30
N MET A 235 0.00 11.24 16.25
CA MET A 235 1.41 10.88 16.18
C MET A 235 2.03 11.36 14.86
N LEU A 236 1.40 11.06 13.73
CA LEU A 236 1.89 11.51 12.41
C LEU A 236 2.07 13.04 12.36
N LYS A 237 1.08 13.81 12.85
CA LYS A 237 1.14 15.27 12.89
C LYS A 237 2.24 15.78 13.83
N ARG A 238 2.35 15.21 15.02
CA ARG A 238 3.36 15.59 16.01
C ARG A 238 4.80 15.48 15.48
N TYR A 239 5.06 14.45 14.69
CA TYR A 239 6.39 14.22 14.09
C TYR A 239 6.56 14.88 12.71
N GLY A 240 5.53 15.56 12.19
CA GLY A 240 5.58 16.20 10.88
C GLY A 240 5.77 15.19 9.75
N ALA A 241 5.20 13.98 9.91
CA ALA A 241 5.34 12.91 8.92
C ALA A 241 4.76 13.34 7.57
N PRO A 242 5.46 13.11 6.46
CA PRO A 242 4.90 13.34 5.13
C PRO A 242 3.85 12.29 4.83
N VAL A 243 2.61 12.72 4.54
CA VAL A 243 1.49 11.82 4.28
C VAL A 243 0.90 12.03 2.89
N LEU A 244 0.44 10.94 2.27
CA LEU A 244 -0.35 10.92 1.04
C LEU A 244 -1.66 10.17 1.29
N PHE A 245 -2.75 10.65 0.73
CA PHE A 245 -4.06 10.01 0.83
C PHE A 245 -4.37 9.29 -0.47
N ASN A 246 -4.41 7.95 -0.44
CA ASN A 246 -4.68 7.13 -1.61
C ASN A 246 -5.87 6.19 -1.37
N SER A 247 -6.60 5.92 -2.44
CA SER A 247 -7.79 5.06 -2.36
C SER A 247 -7.49 3.58 -2.56
N ASP A 248 -6.31 3.23 -3.06
CA ASP A 248 -5.97 1.86 -3.41
C ASP A 248 -7.07 1.25 -4.31
N ALA A 249 -7.42 2.04 -5.36
CA ALA A 249 -8.59 1.75 -6.18
C ALA A 249 -8.36 0.58 -7.14
N HIS A 250 -9.33 -0.33 -7.17
CA HIS A 250 -9.39 -1.45 -8.11
C HIS A 250 -10.46 -1.27 -9.19
N PHE A 251 -11.19 -0.17 -9.12
CA PHE A 251 -12.20 0.25 -10.09
C PHE A 251 -12.07 1.76 -10.35
N PRO A 252 -12.25 2.25 -11.59
CA PRO A 252 -12.11 3.67 -11.92
C PRO A 252 -12.95 4.59 -11.03
N GLN A 253 -14.19 4.25 -10.77
CA GLN A 253 -15.11 5.06 -9.97
C GLN A 253 -14.71 5.17 -8.48
N LEU A 254 -13.72 4.41 -8.03
CA LEU A 254 -13.26 4.41 -6.64
C LEU A 254 -11.97 5.20 -6.40
N ILE A 255 -11.40 5.84 -7.43
CA ILE A 255 -10.11 6.55 -7.32
C ILE A 255 -10.09 7.67 -6.25
N ASN A 256 -11.26 8.20 -5.91
CA ASN A 256 -11.41 9.23 -4.86
C ASN A 256 -12.15 8.73 -3.61
N SER A 257 -12.42 7.42 -3.53
CA SER A 257 -13.24 6.84 -2.47
C SER A 257 -12.60 7.04 -1.08
N GLY A 258 -13.33 7.70 -0.16
CA GLY A 258 -12.90 7.94 1.23
C GLY A 258 -11.76 8.94 1.42
N ARG A 259 -11.16 9.48 0.34
CA ARG A 259 -9.98 10.33 0.44
C ARG A 259 -10.27 11.68 1.09
N MET A 260 -11.37 12.33 0.69
CA MET A 260 -11.75 13.64 1.25
C MET A 260 -12.11 13.52 2.73
N GLU A 261 -12.81 12.47 3.11
CA GLU A 261 -13.15 12.16 4.50
C GLU A 261 -11.90 11.88 5.34
N ALA A 262 -10.94 11.13 4.80
CA ALA A 262 -9.68 10.85 5.46
C ALA A 262 -8.84 12.12 5.66
N MET A 263 -8.77 13.00 4.65
CA MET A 263 -8.12 14.32 4.76
C MET A 263 -8.77 15.15 5.87
N HIS A 264 -10.10 15.21 5.90
CA HIS A 264 -10.81 15.93 6.94
C HIS A 264 -10.57 15.33 8.34
N CYS A 265 -10.62 14.01 8.49
CA CYS A 265 -10.28 13.35 9.75
C CYS A 265 -8.84 13.66 10.19
N TYR A 266 -7.91 13.72 9.23
CA TYR A 266 -6.52 14.06 9.53
C TYR A 266 -6.36 15.52 9.96
N GLU A 267 -7.06 16.45 9.32
CA GLU A 267 -7.05 17.87 9.70
C GLU A 267 -7.54 18.10 11.14
N LEU A 268 -8.57 17.36 11.57
CA LEU A 268 -9.17 17.47 12.90
C LEU A 268 -8.38 16.77 14.02
N ALA A 269 -7.41 15.94 13.72
CA ALA A 269 -6.68 15.10 14.69
C ALA A 269 -5.67 15.89 15.58
#